data_8d49f9f128930d22ce9072c378a9323d
#
_entry.id   8d49f9f128930d22ce9072c378a9323d
#
_cell.length_a   1.000
_cell.length_b   1.000
_cell.length_c   1.000
_cell.angle_alpha   90.00
_cell.angle_beta   90.00
_cell.angle_gamma   90.00
#
_symmetry.space_group_name_H-M   'P 1'
#
loop_
_entity.id
_entity.type
_entity.pdbx_description
1 polymer ?
#
loop_
_entity_poly.entity_id
_entity_poly.type
_entity_poly.pdbx_seq_one_letter_code
_entity_poly.pdbx_strand_id
1 'polypeptide(L)'
;GVPVIMLSATLPISTKSDLLGVLGDGNIELHNGYPMISYVTKDGKVHEHVSHQYMPDKKISCELLPILNDNDKIARYAVDAVKDGGCECVIMNTVADAICVYDKIKKSKKNDCKIVLYHSRMTINARDETSREILAMCGKDRTKRPERVIIVGTQVLEQSLDIDVDYMITAICPIDLLFQRIGRYHRHGDAGTIREHVVVANTVQVLIPATLSSYGGTEYVYEKCYLDATIDAINEHNGHLLIPSCMPDMINYVYSHASIDVRVRQIIDEANSDSGNIKIKNGFEIYTRKNDLTDKNLNVRLSNTDEVMAQIAILNDAEIETLGQSSESDIELFKCRVVAVRESKIKNFKNFCRPETGIFKDVQIYTKVL
;
A
#
# COMPACT_ATOMS: atom_id res chain seq x y z
N GLY A 1 -21.37 16.81 20.73
CA GLY A 1 -20.79 16.00 19.66
C GLY A 1 -19.28 15.98 19.78
N VAL A 2 -18.65 14.93 19.24
CA VAL A 2 -17.19 14.82 19.16
C VAL A 2 -16.77 15.39 17.81
N PRO A 3 -15.78 16.30 17.72
CA PRO A 3 -15.25 16.75 16.45
C PRO A 3 -14.52 15.59 15.75
N VAL A 4 -14.73 15.46 14.44
CA VAL A 4 -14.06 14.46 13.60
C VAL A 4 -13.16 15.21 12.62
N ILE A 5 -11.88 14.84 12.57
CA ILE A 5 -10.90 15.37 11.63
C ILE A 5 -10.43 14.21 10.76
N MET A 6 -10.61 14.35 9.44
CA MET A 6 -10.14 13.38 8.44
C MET A 6 -8.99 14.00 7.66
N LEU A 7 -7.87 13.30 7.57
CA LEU A 7 -6.68 13.72 6.82
C LEU A 7 -6.48 12.78 5.65
N SER A 8 -6.38 13.33 4.46
CA SER A 8 -6.05 12.58 3.24
C SER A 8 -5.09 13.39 2.38
N ALA A 9 -4.11 12.73 1.78
CA ALA A 9 -3.25 13.35 0.76
C ALA A 9 -3.98 13.45 -0.59
N THR A 10 -4.97 12.58 -0.81
CA THR A 10 -5.67 12.42 -2.08
C THR A 10 -7.12 12.03 -1.79
N LEU A 11 -8.07 12.88 -2.17
CA LEU A 11 -9.49 12.62 -1.93
C LEU A 11 -10.30 13.04 -3.15
N PRO A 12 -10.97 12.10 -3.86
CA PRO A 12 -11.86 12.40 -4.95
C PRO A 12 -13.01 13.31 -4.52
N ILE A 13 -13.47 14.21 -5.39
CA ILE A 13 -14.59 15.12 -5.09
C ILE A 13 -15.85 14.34 -4.72
N SER A 14 -16.13 13.21 -5.38
CA SER A 14 -17.28 12.36 -5.05
C SER A 14 -17.24 11.88 -3.59
N THR A 15 -16.11 11.30 -3.17
CA THR A 15 -15.93 10.84 -1.78
C THR A 15 -15.97 12.00 -0.80
N LYS A 16 -15.40 13.15 -1.15
CA LYS A 16 -15.49 14.37 -0.33
C LYS A 16 -16.94 14.83 -0.17
N SER A 17 -17.71 14.80 -1.25
CA SER A 17 -19.14 15.12 -1.23
C SER A 17 -19.94 14.22 -0.28
N ASP A 18 -19.70 12.91 -0.38
CA ASP A 18 -20.36 11.92 0.48
C ASP A 18 -20.05 12.15 1.96
N LEU A 19 -18.77 12.37 2.27
CA LEU A 19 -18.32 12.62 3.65
C LEU A 19 -18.90 13.91 4.25
N LEU A 20 -18.90 15.00 3.49
CA LEU A 20 -19.45 16.27 3.93
C LEU A 20 -20.99 16.23 3.99
N GLY A 21 -21.64 15.49 3.09
CA GLY A 21 -23.08 15.29 3.05
C GLY A 21 -23.65 14.55 4.25
N VAL A 22 -22.83 13.78 4.99
CA VAL A 22 -23.25 13.14 6.25
C VAL A 22 -23.64 14.16 7.33
N LEU A 23 -22.97 15.30 7.35
CA LEU A 23 -23.13 16.34 8.39
C LEU A 23 -23.66 17.66 7.84
N GLY A 24 -23.59 17.87 6.52
CA GLY A 24 -23.99 19.10 5.85
C GLY A 24 -25.44 19.05 5.35
N ASP A 25 -26.09 20.22 5.34
CA ASP A 25 -27.42 20.39 4.80
C ASP A 25 -27.37 20.94 3.36
N GLY A 26 -27.95 20.21 2.40
CA GLY A 26 -28.24 20.71 1.06
C GLY A 26 -27.21 20.42 -0.02
N ASN A 27 -27.36 21.08 -1.18
CA ASN A 27 -26.46 20.99 -2.29
C ASN A 27 -25.09 21.60 -1.95
N ILE A 28 -24.05 20.78 -1.94
CA ILE A 28 -22.69 21.19 -1.62
C ILE A 28 -21.99 21.48 -2.96
N GLU A 29 -21.66 22.73 -3.20
CA GLU A 29 -20.77 23.11 -4.31
C GLU A 29 -19.34 22.94 -3.84
N LEU A 30 -18.65 21.93 -4.39
CA LEU A 30 -17.29 21.57 -4.03
C LEU A 30 -16.29 22.06 -5.07
N HIS A 31 -15.19 22.60 -4.59
CA HIS A 31 -14.10 23.05 -5.44
C HIS A 31 -13.01 21.98 -5.56
N ASN A 32 -12.31 22.03 -6.69
CA ASN A 32 -11.10 21.25 -6.93
C ASN A 32 -9.89 22.10 -6.52
N GLY A 33 -9.12 21.65 -5.55
CA GLY A 33 -7.97 22.41 -5.07
C GLY A 33 -7.06 21.57 -4.15
N TYR A 34 -5.79 21.97 -4.07
CA TYR A 34 -4.79 21.30 -3.23
C TYR A 34 -3.70 22.29 -2.79
N PRO A 35 -3.29 22.30 -1.53
CA PRO A 35 -3.99 21.67 -0.37
C PRO A 35 -5.26 22.42 0.01
N MET A 36 -6.24 21.70 0.57
CA MET A 36 -7.56 22.23 0.88
C MET A 36 -8.02 21.78 2.26
N ILE A 37 -8.78 22.65 2.94
CA ILE A 37 -9.50 22.34 4.16
C ILE A 37 -11.00 22.50 3.84
N SER A 38 -11.77 21.43 4.07
CA SER A 38 -13.23 21.45 3.98
C SER A 38 -13.81 21.10 5.34
N TYR A 39 -14.81 21.83 5.79
CA TYR A 39 -15.43 21.58 7.09
C TYR A 39 -16.92 21.94 7.10
N VAL A 40 -17.65 21.28 7.99
CA VAL A 40 -19.07 21.53 8.22
C VAL A 40 -19.24 22.24 9.56
N THR A 41 -19.96 23.35 9.56
CA THR A 41 -20.29 24.10 10.76
C THR A 41 -21.51 23.50 11.47
N LYS A 42 -21.78 23.92 12.74
CA LYS A 42 -22.90 23.38 13.54
C LYS A 42 -24.28 23.61 12.93
N ASP A 43 -24.41 24.61 12.06
CA ASP A 43 -25.62 24.94 11.31
C ASP A 43 -25.71 24.18 9.97
N GLY A 44 -24.89 23.17 9.76
CA GLY A 44 -24.92 22.31 8.58
C GLY A 44 -24.25 22.90 7.32
N LYS A 45 -23.69 24.11 7.39
CA LYS A 45 -23.08 24.75 6.23
C LYS A 45 -21.68 24.20 5.98
N VAL A 46 -21.40 23.90 4.71
CA VAL A 46 -20.08 23.48 4.23
C VAL A 46 -19.25 24.68 3.83
N HIS A 47 -18.01 24.68 4.26
CA HIS A 47 -17.01 25.69 3.91
C HIS A 47 -15.78 25.03 3.35
N GLU A 48 -15.18 25.65 2.34
CA GLU A 48 -13.93 25.22 1.73
C GLU A 48 -12.91 26.34 1.73
N HIS A 49 -11.69 26.00 2.03
CA HIS A 49 -10.56 26.93 2.00
C HIS A 49 -9.37 26.25 1.32
N VAL A 50 -8.99 26.78 0.17
CA VAL A 50 -7.78 26.38 -0.53
C VAL A 50 -6.60 27.14 0.06
N SER A 51 -5.59 26.44 0.53
CA SER A 51 -4.37 27.07 1.02
C SER A 51 -3.57 27.66 -0.15
N HIS A 52 -3.21 28.92 -0.02
CA HIS A 52 -2.35 29.60 -0.98
C HIS A 52 -0.85 29.40 -0.69
N GLN A 53 -0.49 28.47 0.17
CA GLN A 53 0.91 28.18 0.41
C GLN A 53 1.50 27.57 -0.86
N TYR A 54 2.34 28.34 -1.52
CA TYR A 54 2.99 27.94 -2.75
C TYR A 54 3.98 26.80 -2.50
N MET A 55 3.66 25.63 -3.00
CA MET A 55 4.60 24.54 -3.17
C MET A 55 4.95 24.47 -4.66
N PRO A 56 6.22 24.67 -5.03
CA PRO A 56 6.61 24.60 -6.44
C PRO A 56 6.33 23.19 -6.98
N ASP A 57 5.82 23.14 -8.20
CA ASP A 57 5.58 21.89 -8.89
C ASP A 57 6.89 21.15 -9.14
N LYS A 58 6.85 19.87 -8.84
CA LYS A 58 7.85 18.92 -9.24
C LYS A 58 7.47 18.34 -10.60
N LYS A 59 8.38 18.44 -11.56
CA LYS A 59 8.20 17.83 -12.88
C LYS A 59 8.65 16.38 -12.82
N ILE A 60 7.73 15.45 -13.02
CA ILE A 60 8.00 14.00 -13.04
C ILE A 60 7.52 13.44 -14.38
N SER A 61 8.34 12.61 -14.99
CA SER A 61 7.95 11.80 -16.14
C SER A 61 7.54 10.42 -15.69
N CYS A 62 6.39 9.93 -16.13
CA CYS A 62 5.96 8.55 -15.94
C CYS A 62 6.13 7.80 -17.26
N GLU A 63 7.04 6.83 -17.28
CA GLU A 63 7.26 5.96 -18.43
C GLU A 63 6.47 4.67 -18.25
N LEU A 64 5.53 4.38 -19.17
CA LEU A 64 4.74 3.16 -19.14
C LEU A 64 5.52 2.00 -19.76
N LEU A 65 5.94 1.02 -18.94
CA LEU A 65 6.69 -0.15 -19.39
C LEU A 65 5.79 -1.39 -19.49
N PRO A 66 5.61 -1.99 -20.68
CA PRO A 66 4.72 -3.13 -20.89
C PRO A 66 5.33 -4.46 -20.45
N ILE A 67 5.77 -4.57 -19.20
CA ILE A 67 6.48 -5.72 -18.62
C ILE A 67 5.94 -6.17 -17.26
N LEU A 68 4.75 -5.70 -16.83
CA LEU A 68 4.18 -5.99 -15.50
C LEU A 68 4.20 -7.47 -15.13
N ASN A 69 3.96 -8.36 -16.09
CA ASN A 69 3.90 -9.81 -15.88
C ASN A 69 5.24 -10.53 -16.18
N ASP A 70 6.33 -9.79 -16.38
CA ASP A 70 7.67 -10.33 -16.70
C ASP A 70 8.67 -10.00 -15.59
N ASN A 71 8.64 -10.82 -14.52
CA ASN A 71 9.50 -10.61 -13.36
C ASN A 71 11.01 -10.71 -13.68
N ASP A 72 11.41 -11.36 -14.79
CA ASP A 72 12.81 -11.41 -15.22
C ASP A 72 13.25 -10.07 -15.82
N LYS A 73 12.39 -9.44 -16.63
CA LYS A 73 12.67 -8.12 -17.16
C LYS A 73 12.66 -7.07 -16.05
N ILE A 74 11.68 -7.10 -15.14
CA ILE A 74 11.62 -6.19 -14.00
C ILE A 74 12.91 -6.26 -13.19
N ALA A 75 13.37 -7.48 -12.85
CA ALA A 75 14.61 -7.66 -12.10
C ALA A 75 15.84 -7.11 -12.83
N ARG A 76 15.91 -7.27 -14.17
CA ARG A 76 17.01 -6.69 -14.98
C ARG A 76 16.98 -5.17 -14.97
N TYR A 77 15.80 -4.56 -15.18
CA TYR A 77 15.64 -3.10 -15.11
C TYR A 77 16.09 -2.53 -13.76
N ALA A 78 15.68 -3.18 -12.65
CA ALA A 78 16.07 -2.75 -11.31
C ALA A 78 17.58 -2.82 -11.06
N VAL A 79 18.25 -3.87 -11.58
CA VAL A 79 19.70 -4.01 -11.47
C VAL A 79 20.43 -2.98 -12.32
N ASP A 80 19.94 -2.72 -13.54
CA ASP A 80 20.53 -1.77 -14.45
C ASP A 80 20.39 -0.32 -13.96
N ALA A 81 19.31 0.00 -13.24
CA ALA A 81 19.08 1.32 -12.69
C ALA A 81 20.19 1.75 -11.70
N VAL A 82 20.68 0.82 -10.88
CA VAL A 82 21.72 1.09 -9.87
C VAL A 82 23.14 0.76 -10.31
N LYS A 83 23.38 0.49 -11.61
CA LYS A 83 24.72 0.10 -12.11
C LYS A 83 25.80 1.13 -11.79
N ASP A 84 25.43 2.42 -11.81
CA ASP A 84 26.33 3.55 -11.55
C ASP A 84 26.13 4.11 -10.12
N GLY A 85 25.42 3.39 -9.25
CA GLY A 85 25.12 3.80 -7.88
C GLY A 85 23.67 4.19 -7.67
N GLY A 86 23.28 4.44 -6.41
CA GLY A 86 21.96 4.95 -6.03
C GLY A 86 21.03 3.92 -5.38
N CYS A 87 19.84 4.38 -5.05
CA CYS A 87 18.79 3.63 -4.39
C CYS A 87 17.60 3.43 -5.34
N GLU A 88 17.33 2.19 -5.71
CA GLU A 88 16.16 1.79 -6.49
C GLU A 88 15.05 1.28 -5.57
N CYS A 89 13.81 1.70 -5.83
CA CYS A 89 12.63 1.17 -5.17
C CYS A 89 11.72 0.49 -6.19
N VAL A 90 11.52 -0.82 -6.02
CA VAL A 90 10.62 -1.64 -6.83
C VAL A 90 9.37 -1.95 -6.03
N ILE A 91 8.23 -1.39 -6.44
CA ILE A 91 6.95 -1.60 -5.75
C ILE A 91 6.05 -2.50 -6.60
N MET A 92 5.83 -3.72 -6.11
CA MET A 92 4.90 -4.67 -6.71
C MET A 92 3.56 -4.65 -5.98
N ASN A 93 2.48 -5.08 -6.64
CA ASN A 93 1.15 -5.08 -6.03
C ASN A 93 0.88 -6.35 -5.22
N THR A 94 1.55 -7.45 -5.51
CA THR A 94 1.41 -8.70 -4.76
C THR A 94 2.70 -9.10 -4.06
N VAL A 95 2.56 -9.74 -2.91
CA VAL A 95 3.71 -10.30 -2.18
C VAL A 95 4.41 -11.39 -2.99
N ALA A 96 3.66 -12.16 -3.78
CA ALA A 96 4.25 -13.22 -4.62
C ALA A 96 5.17 -12.64 -5.69
N ASP A 97 4.74 -11.57 -6.38
CA ASP A 97 5.56 -10.91 -7.40
C ASP A 97 6.78 -10.22 -6.77
N ALA A 98 6.59 -9.55 -5.62
CA ALA A 98 7.69 -8.92 -4.90
C ALA A 98 8.79 -9.95 -4.51
N ILE A 99 8.40 -11.10 -3.96
CA ILE A 99 9.33 -12.19 -3.64
C ILE A 99 10.01 -12.71 -4.91
N CYS A 100 9.25 -12.93 -5.98
CA CYS A 100 9.78 -13.44 -7.24
C CYS A 100 10.82 -12.49 -7.83
N VAL A 101 10.54 -11.20 -7.90
CA VAL A 101 11.47 -10.16 -8.38
C VAL A 101 12.71 -10.11 -7.49
N TYR A 102 12.54 -10.08 -6.16
CA TYR A 102 13.65 -10.11 -5.20
C TYR A 102 14.57 -11.30 -5.41
N ASP A 103 14.03 -12.52 -5.55
CA ASP A 103 14.81 -13.73 -5.75
C ASP A 103 15.59 -13.70 -7.08
N LYS A 104 15.00 -13.13 -8.14
CA LYS A 104 15.65 -12.98 -9.44
C LYS A 104 16.81 -11.97 -9.37
N ILE A 105 16.62 -10.84 -8.70
CA ILE A 105 17.70 -9.86 -8.45
C ILE A 105 18.82 -10.51 -7.65
N LYS A 106 18.50 -11.24 -6.59
CA LYS A 106 19.48 -11.89 -5.71
C LYS A 106 20.31 -12.98 -6.45
N LYS A 107 19.69 -13.66 -7.41
CA LYS A 107 20.37 -14.67 -8.25
C LYS A 107 21.29 -14.06 -9.30
N SER A 108 21.13 -12.81 -9.66
CA SER A 108 22.00 -12.13 -10.60
C SER A 108 23.34 -11.85 -9.91
N LYS A 109 24.31 -12.75 -10.10
CA LYS A 109 25.64 -12.77 -9.43
C LYS A 109 26.52 -11.52 -9.68
N LYS A 110 26.03 -10.51 -10.39
CA LYS A 110 26.82 -9.34 -10.81
C LYS A 110 26.87 -8.19 -9.78
N ASN A 111 26.19 -8.32 -8.64
CA ASN A 111 25.91 -7.14 -7.85
C ASN A 111 26.51 -7.16 -6.45
N ASP A 112 27.45 -6.26 -6.28
CA ASP A 112 27.86 -5.71 -4.98
C ASP A 112 26.82 -4.66 -4.52
N CYS A 113 25.55 -5.11 -4.47
CA CYS A 113 24.40 -4.28 -4.21
C CYS A 113 23.64 -4.83 -2.99
N LYS A 114 23.30 -3.96 -2.06
CA LYS A 114 22.41 -4.32 -0.94
C LYS A 114 20.98 -4.50 -1.47
N ILE A 115 20.38 -5.67 -1.23
CA ILE A 115 19.02 -5.97 -1.68
C ILE A 115 18.16 -6.24 -0.46
N VAL A 116 17.02 -5.56 -0.36
CA VAL A 116 16.09 -5.66 0.77
C VAL A 116 14.70 -6.00 0.26
N LEU A 117 14.04 -6.96 0.90
CA LEU A 117 12.64 -7.31 0.65
C LEU A 117 11.77 -6.80 1.81
N TYR A 118 10.65 -6.09 1.49
CA TYR A 118 9.76 -5.55 2.49
C TYR A 118 8.28 -5.71 2.11
N HIS A 119 7.52 -6.48 2.91
CA HIS A 119 6.11 -6.73 2.64
C HIS A 119 5.31 -7.05 3.91
N SER A 120 3.98 -7.00 3.82
CA SER A 120 3.06 -7.19 4.96
C SER A 120 3.04 -8.61 5.56
N ARG A 121 3.53 -9.62 4.83
CA ARG A 121 3.58 -11.02 5.30
C ARG A 121 4.87 -11.38 6.04
N MET A 122 5.67 -10.40 6.41
CA MET A 122 6.78 -10.58 7.36
C MET A 122 6.23 -10.61 8.78
N THR A 123 6.93 -11.29 9.70
CA THR A 123 6.62 -11.17 11.14
C THR A 123 6.79 -9.73 11.59
N ILE A 124 6.13 -9.33 12.66
CA ILE A 124 6.21 -7.95 13.18
C ILE A 124 7.66 -7.57 13.45
N ASN A 125 8.43 -8.43 14.14
CA ASN A 125 9.84 -8.15 14.42
C ASN A 125 10.67 -8.00 13.15
N ALA A 126 10.56 -8.93 12.19
CA ALA A 126 11.29 -8.84 10.93
C ALA A 126 10.91 -7.58 10.16
N ARG A 127 9.64 -7.18 10.20
CA ARG A 127 9.17 -5.96 9.55
C ARG A 127 9.74 -4.71 10.22
N ASP A 128 9.80 -4.66 11.55
CA ASP A 128 10.35 -3.54 12.30
C ASP A 128 11.87 -3.43 12.13
N GLU A 129 12.59 -4.54 12.11
CA GLU A 129 14.03 -4.56 11.82
C GLU A 129 14.30 -4.09 10.40
N THR A 130 13.59 -4.64 9.41
CA THR A 130 13.73 -4.25 8.00
C THR A 130 13.35 -2.80 7.77
N SER A 131 12.30 -2.30 8.41
CA SER A 131 11.91 -0.89 8.29
C SER A 131 12.97 0.05 8.84
N ARG A 132 13.59 -0.28 9.99
CA ARG A 132 14.72 0.46 10.55
C ARG A 132 15.95 0.42 9.63
N GLU A 133 16.24 -0.73 9.04
CA GLU A 133 17.32 -0.88 8.06
C GLU A 133 17.07 0.01 6.82
N ILE A 134 15.87 -0.04 6.24
CA ILE A 134 15.48 0.80 5.08
C ILE A 134 15.59 2.29 5.43
N LEU A 135 15.08 2.70 6.59
CA LEU A 135 15.16 4.10 7.03
C LEU A 135 16.62 4.57 7.27
N ALA A 136 17.48 3.69 7.77
CA ALA A 136 18.89 4.00 7.92
C ALA A 136 19.61 4.20 6.58
N MET A 137 19.25 3.41 5.55
CA MET A 137 19.84 3.47 4.22
C MET A 137 19.25 4.57 3.33
N CYS A 138 17.94 4.74 3.36
CA CYS A 138 17.21 5.57 2.41
C CYS A 138 16.36 6.66 3.06
N GLY A 139 16.54 6.93 4.34
CA GLY A 139 15.89 8.03 5.05
C GLY A 139 16.57 9.39 4.81
N LYS A 140 16.22 10.34 5.65
CA LYS A 140 16.71 11.73 5.56
C LYS A 140 18.22 11.85 5.78
N ASP A 141 18.81 10.99 6.63
CA ASP A 141 20.27 10.95 6.88
C ASP A 141 20.97 10.16 5.76
N ARG A 142 21.53 10.88 4.80
CA ARG A 142 22.20 10.29 3.64
C ARG A 142 23.62 9.79 3.90
N THR A 143 24.20 10.08 5.07
CA THR A 143 25.57 9.66 5.42
C THR A 143 25.72 8.15 5.53
N LYS A 144 24.61 7.45 5.78
CA LYS A 144 24.54 5.98 5.90
C LYS A 144 24.08 5.27 4.63
N ARG A 145 23.85 6.01 3.56
CA ARG A 145 23.35 5.45 2.29
C ARG A 145 24.43 4.58 1.64
N PRO A 146 24.16 3.30 1.36
CA PRO A 146 25.07 2.46 0.58
C PRO A 146 25.24 3.02 -0.84
N GLU A 147 26.38 2.68 -1.47
CA GLU A 147 26.62 3.06 -2.87
C GLU A 147 25.53 2.55 -3.80
N ARG A 148 25.06 1.31 -3.55
CA ARG A 148 23.99 0.66 -4.34
C ARG A 148 23.02 -0.06 -3.43
N VAL A 149 21.74 0.24 -3.58
CA VAL A 149 20.68 -0.46 -2.85
C VAL A 149 19.44 -0.64 -3.72
N ILE A 150 18.84 -1.83 -3.66
CA ILE A 150 17.54 -2.12 -4.28
C ILE A 150 16.58 -2.55 -3.18
N ILE A 151 15.49 -1.81 -3.03
CA ILE A 151 14.40 -2.16 -2.12
C ILE A 151 13.27 -2.72 -2.96
N VAL A 152 12.89 -3.97 -2.73
CA VAL A 152 11.74 -4.60 -3.37
C VAL A 152 10.64 -4.75 -2.32
N GLY A 153 9.43 -4.30 -2.63
CA GLY A 153 8.33 -4.45 -1.68
C GLY A 153 6.95 -4.26 -2.29
N THR A 154 6.00 -4.10 -1.40
CA THR A 154 4.59 -3.89 -1.76
C THR A 154 4.07 -2.57 -1.19
N GLN A 155 2.77 -2.42 -1.06
CA GLN A 155 2.08 -1.22 -0.54
C GLN A 155 2.64 -0.71 0.81
N VAL A 156 3.33 -1.53 1.56
CA VAL A 156 3.96 -1.12 2.83
C VAL A 156 5.04 -0.05 2.64
N LEU A 157 5.61 0.08 1.44
CA LEU A 157 6.56 1.14 1.08
C LEU A 157 5.87 2.48 0.81
N GLU A 158 4.56 2.48 0.52
CA GLU A 158 3.79 3.69 0.23
C GLU A 158 3.48 4.51 1.49
N GLN A 159 3.15 3.84 2.59
CA GLN A 159 2.43 4.48 3.69
C GLN A 159 3.25 4.75 4.95
N SER A 160 4.23 3.93 5.28
CA SER A 160 4.78 3.95 6.65
C SER A 160 6.21 4.44 6.77
N LEU A 161 6.91 4.65 5.66
CA LEU A 161 8.33 4.96 5.67
C LEU A 161 8.63 6.33 5.07
N ASP A 162 9.42 7.12 5.79
CA ASP A 162 9.96 8.38 5.28
C ASP A 162 11.25 8.13 4.53
N ILE A 163 11.13 7.55 3.33
CA ILE A 163 12.24 7.19 2.45
C ILE A 163 12.36 8.15 1.27
N ASP A 164 13.58 8.23 0.76
CA ASP A 164 13.97 9.04 -0.38
C ASP A 164 14.80 8.18 -1.33
N VAL A 165 14.23 7.85 -2.49
CA VAL A 165 14.86 6.97 -3.47
C VAL A 165 15.27 7.73 -4.73
N ASP A 166 16.29 7.22 -5.42
CA ASP A 166 16.89 7.83 -6.61
C ASP A 166 16.22 7.37 -7.89
N TYR A 167 15.75 6.11 -7.88
CA TYR A 167 15.06 5.46 -8.99
C TYR A 167 13.81 4.78 -8.47
N MET A 168 12.80 4.66 -9.30
CA MET A 168 11.55 4.01 -8.94
C MET A 168 10.95 3.22 -10.10
N ILE A 169 10.72 1.94 -9.86
CA ILE A 169 9.89 1.07 -10.67
C ILE A 169 8.65 0.72 -9.86
N THR A 170 7.47 0.95 -10.40
CA THR A 170 6.22 0.63 -9.70
C THR A 170 5.24 -0.10 -10.60
N ALA A 171 4.62 -1.16 -10.11
CA ALA A 171 3.46 -1.74 -10.78
C ALA A 171 2.33 -0.72 -10.83
N ILE A 172 1.56 -0.71 -11.94
CA ILE A 172 0.37 0.16 -12.08
C ILE A 172 -0.58 -0.03 -10.91
N CYS A 173 -1.13 1.07 -10.41
CA CYS A 173 -2.09 1.10 -9.31
C CYS A 173 -3.04 2.28 -9.51
N PRO A 174 -4.13 2.41 -8.73
CA PRO A 174 -4.97 3.60 -8.74
C PRO A 174 -4.15 4.88 -8.59
N ILE A 175 -4.56 5.95 -9.27
CA ILE A 175 -3.78 7.19 -9.43
C ILE A 175 -3.38 7.84 -8.10
N ASP A 176 -4.24 7.79 -7.10
CA ASP A 176 -3.99 8.32 -5.76
C ASP A 176 -2.85 7.59 -5.05
N LEU A 177 -2.79 6.27 -5.19
CA LEU A 177 -1.70 5.43 -4.68
C LEU A 177 -0.42 5.66 -5.50
N LEU A 178 -0.53 5.86 -6.82
CA LEU A 178 0.62 6.21 -7.65
C LEU A 178 1.28 7.50 -7.17
N PHE A 179 0.49 8.54 -6.85
CA PHE A 179 1.04 9.77 -6.27
C PHE A 179 1.70 9.55 -4.91
N GLN A 180 1.18 8.66 -4.06
CA GLN A 180 1.81 8.31 -2.79
C GLN A 180 3.17 7.63 -3.00
N ARG A 181 3.28 6.74 -4.02
CA ARG A 181 4.55 6.10 -4.43
C ARG A 181 5.53 7.13 -4.97
N ILE A 182 5.11 7.97 -5.91
CA ILE A 182 5.92 9.07 -6.45
C ILE A 182 6.40 10.02 -5.34
N GLY A 183 5.61 10.21 -4.29
CA GLY A 183 6.00 10.96 -3.10
C GLY A 183 7.20 10.39 -2.34
N ARG A 184 7.70 9.20 -2.66
CA ARG A 184 8.95 8.60 -2.14
C ARG A 184 10.15 8.83 -3.04
N TYR A 185 9.90 9.24 -4.27
CA TYR A 185 10.91 9.50 -5.28
C TYR A 185 11.41 10.95 -5.14
N HIS A 186 12.71 11.11 -4.94
CA HIS A 186 13.36 12.42 -4.71
C HIS A 186 12.66 13.27 -3.62
N ARG A 187 12.34 12.64 -2.50
CA ARG A 187 11.54 13.26 -1.43
C ARG A 187 12.27 14.33 -0.65
N HIS A 188 13.56 14.13 -0.34
CA HIS A 188 14.33 14.98 0.53
C HIS A 188 15.43 15.74 -0.21
N GLY A 189 15.16 16.99 -0.59
CA GLY A 189 16.13 17.96 -1.10
C GLY A 189 16.45 17.83 -2.58
N ASP A 190 17.19 18.83 -3.07
CA ASP A 190 17.62 18.89 -4.45
C ASP A 190 18.58 17.75 -4.78
N ALA A 191 18.28 17.02 -5.82
CA ALA A 191 19.09 15.92 -6.32
C ALA A 191 20.53 16.31 -6.67
N GLY A 192 20.79 17.62 -6.82
CA GLY A 192 22.06 18.13 -7.35
C GLY A 192 23.24 18.11 -6.39
N THR A 193 23.04 18.11 -5.07
CA THR A 193 24.15 18.35 -4.14
C THR A 193 24.77 17.09 -3.51
N ILE A 194 24.11 15.94 -3.58
CA ILE A 194 24.58 14.72 -2.86
C ILE A 194 24.58 13.47 -3.76
N ARG A 195 24.17 13.60 -5.02
CA ARG A 195 24.07 12.50 -5.99
C ARG A 195 25.01 12.72 -7.18
N GLU A 196 26.22 13.21 -6.91
CA GLU A 196 27.18 13.64 -7.94
C GLU A 196 27.50 12.54 -8.98
N HIS A 197 27.23 11.28 -8.66
CA HIS A 197 27.50 10.13 -9.53
C HIS A 197 26.24 9.45 -10.06
N VAL A 198 25.05 9.91 -9.66
CA VAL A 198 23.78 9.31 -10.08
C VAL A 198 23.13 10.18 -11.15
N VAL A 199 23.03 9.67 -12.37
CA VAL A 199 22.24 10.34 -13.43
C VAL A 199 20.77 10.26 -13.04
N VAL A 200 20.27 11.31 -12.42
CA VAL A 200 18.88 11.39 -11.98
C VAL A 200 18.01 11.77 -13.15
N ALA A 201 17.45 10.78 -13.82
CA ALA A 201 16.30 11.01 -14.69
C ALA A 201 15.10 11.29 -13.79
N ASN A 202 14.38 12.40 -13.98
CA ASN A 202 13.10 12.69 -13.29
C ASN A 202 11.99 11.76 -13.83
N THR A 203 12.28 10.46 -13.92
CA THR A 203 11.41 9.47 -14.56
C THR A 203 11.10 8.34 -13.58
N VAL A 204 9.81 8.11 -13.38
CA VAL A 204 9.27 6.95 -12.66
C VAL A 204 8.79 5.94 -13.69
N GLN A 205 9.24 4.71 -13.58
CA GLN A 205 8.85 3.62 -14.47
C GLN A 205 7.60 2.93 -13.91
N VAL A 206 6.51 3.00 -14.67
CA VAL A 206 5.23 2.39 -14.30
C VAL A 206 5.02 1.13 -15.13
N LEU A 207 5.01 -0.01 -14.46
CA LEU A 207 4.82 -1.31 -15.10
C LEU A 207 3.36 -1.52 -15.47
N ILE A 208 3.10 -1.74 -16.75
CA ILE A 208 1.78 -2.10 -17.28
C ILE A 208 1.86 -3.47 -17.97
N PRO A 209 0.74 -4.18 -18.17
CA PRO A 209 0.76 -5.41 -18.94
C PRO A 209 1.03 -5.13 -20.43
N ALA A 210 1.61 -6.09 -21.13
CA ALA A 210 1.86 -5.97 -22.57
C ALA A 210 0.55 -5.84 -23.38
N THR A 211 -0.54 -6.37 -22.85
CA THR A 211 -1.89 -6.19 -23.35
C THR A 211 -2.82 -5.88 -22.18
N LEU A 212 -3.69 -4.88 -22.32
CA LEU A 212 -4.60 -4.45 -21.24
C LEU A 212 -5.74 -5.46 -20.95
N SER A 213 -5.64 -6.67 -21.47
CA SER A 213 -6.60 -7.75 -21.23
C SER A 213 -6.43 -8.40 -19.87
N SER A 214 -5.20 -8.41 -19.30
CA SER A 214 -4.94 -9.00 -17.98
C SER A 214 -3.78 -8.32 -17.27
N TYR A 215 -4.04 -7.90 -16.04
CA TYR A 215 -3.06 -7.33 -15.12
C TYR A 215 -2.43 -8.39 -14.19
N GLY A 216 -2.70 -9.66 -14.42
CA GLY A 216 -2.18 -10.77 -13.62
C GLY A 216 -2.59 -10.69 -12.15
N GLY A 217 -1.63 -10.87 -11.24
CA GLY A 217 -1.88 -10.80 -9.79
C GLY A 217 -2.40 -9.45 -9.29
N THR A 218 -2.22 -8.38 -10.05
CA THR A 218 -2.68 -7.03 -9.69
C THR A 218 -4.20 -6.92 -9.62
N GLU A 219 -4.94 -7.69 -10.44
CA GLU A 219 -6.41 -7.71 -10.46
C GLU A 219 -7.03 -8.25 -9.15
N TYR A 220 -6.26 -8.99 -8.35
CA TYR A 220 -6.70 -9.41 -7.01
C TYR A 220 -6.53 -8.32 -5.95
N VAL A 221 -5.91 -7.20 -6.30
CA VAL A 221 -5.60 -6.09 -5.38
C VAL A 221 -6.37 -4.84 -5.75
N TYR A 222 -6.47 -4.55 -7.06
CA TYR A 222 -7.12 -3.35 -7.57
C TYR A 222 -8.05 -3.68 -8.72
N GLU A 223 -9.18 -3.01 -8.76
CA GLU A 223 -10.15 -3.13 -9.84
C GLU A 223 -9.57 -2.63 -11.16
N LYS A 224 -9.77 -3.40 -12.22
CA LYS A 224 -9.22 -3.13 -13.55
C LYS A 224 -9.60 -1.74 -14.08
N CYS A 225 -10.82 -1.29 -13.83
CA CYS A 225 -11.30 0.02 -14.30
C CYS A 225 -10.47 1.19 -13.78
N TYR A 226 -9.99 1.12 -12.53
CA TYR A 226 -9.09 2.15 -11.99
C TYR A 226 -7.69 2.09 -12.60
N LEU A 227 -7.22 0.88 -12.93
CA LEU A 227 -5.92 0.70 -13.58
C LEU A 227 -5.95 1.25 -15.01
N ASP A 228 -6.99 0.89 -15.78
CA ASP A 228 -7.19 1.41 -17.14
C ASP A 228 -7.30 2.95 -17.13
N ALA A 229 -8.16 3.50 -16.27
CA ALA A 229 -8.33 4.96 -16.16
C ALA A 229 -7.05 5.68 -15.69
N THR A 230 -6.21 5.03 -14.88
CA THR A 230 -4.91 5.58 -14.47
C THR A 230 -3.94 5.64 -15.65
N ILE A 231 -3.90 4.60 -16.49
CA ILE A 231 -3.09 4.58 -17.71
C ILE A 231 -3.55 5.69 -18.66
N ASP A 232 -4.86 5.83 -18.84
CA ASP A 232 -5.44 6.88 -19.69
C ASP A 232 -5.07 8.27 -19.17
N ALA A 233 -5.20 8.53 -17.87
CA ALA A 233 -4.82 9.80 -17.26
C ALA A 233 -3.33 10.12 -17.45
N ILE A 234 -2.43 9.13 -17.34
CA ILE A 234 -1.00 9.33 -17.61
C ILE A 234 -0.77 9.66 -19.08
N ASN A 235 -1.45 8.97 -20.02
CA ASN A 235 -1.33 9.20 -21.45
C ASN A 235 -1.86 10.58 -21.88
N GLU A 236 -2.97 11.05 -21.31
CA GLU A 236 -3.51 12.40 -21.56
C GLU A 236 -2.50 13.50 -21.21
N HIS A 237 -1.65 13.26 -20.21
CA HIS A 237 -0.56 14.16 -19.82
C HIS A 237 0.77 13.85 -20.55
N ASN A 238 0.75 12.99 -21.58
CA ASN A 238 1.95 12.51 -22.29
C ASN A 238 3.06 12.01 -21.33
N GLY A 239 2.67 11.42 -20.20
CA GLY A 239 3.58 10.98 -19.15
C GLY A 239 4.24 12.10 -18.34
N HIS A 240 3.92 13.36 -18.57
CA HIS A 240 4.54 14.50 -17.87
C HIS A 240 3.61 15.06 -16.80
N LEU A 241 3.98 14.87 -15.54
CA LEU A 241 3.19 15.26 -14.37
C LEU A 241 3.80 16.47 -13.67
N LEU A 242 2.97 17.46 -13.37
CA LEU A 242 3.30 18.61 -12.54
C LEU A 242 2.69 18.42 -11.14
N ILE A 243 3.46 17.90 -10.20
CA ILE A 243 3.00 17.54 -8.86
C ILE A 243 3.35 18.65 -7.88
N PRO A 244 2.39 19.25 -7.13
CA PRO A 244 1.03 18.73 -6.91
C PRO A 244 -0.07 19.25 -7.84
N SER A 245 0.19 20.18 -8.75
CA SER A 245 -0.86 20.87 -9.52
C SER A 245 -1.78 19.94 -10.32
N CYS A 246 -1.24 18.86 -10.92
CA CYS A 246 -2.07 17.92 -11.70
C CYS A 246 -2.87 16.93 -10.83
N MET A 247 -2.53 16.78 -9.55
CA MET A 247 -3.11 15.71 -8.71
C MET A 247 -4.64 15.78 -8.61
N PRO A 248 -5.27 16.93 -8.29
CA PRO A 248 -6.72 16.98 -8.12
C PRO A 248 -7.47 16.58 -9.40
N ASP A 249 -7.04 17.07 -10.56
CA ASP A 249 -7.70 16.80 -11.83
C ASP A 249 -7.55 15.33 -12.23
N MET A 250 -6.34 14.77 -12.14
CA MET A 250 -6.11 13.36 -12.46
C MET A 250 -6.87 12.41 -11.52
N ILE A 251 -6.93 12.71 -10.22
CA ILE A 251 -7.68 11.92 -9.26
C ILE A 251 -9.17 11.94 -9.63
N ASN A 252 -9.74 13.12 -9.84
CA ASN A 252 -11.15 13.24 -10.21
C ASN A 252 -11.44 12.58 -11.57
N TYR A 253 -10.55 12.70 -12.55
CA TYR A 253 -10.67 12.00 -13.81
C TYR A 253 -10.78 10.49 -13.60
N VAL A 254 -9.82 9.88 -12.92
CA VAL A 254 -9.78 8.42 -12.70
C VAL A 254 -11.02 7.93 -11.96
N TYR A 255 -11.41 8.60 -10.89
CA TYR A 255 -12.56 8.16 -10.08
C TYR A 255 -13.93 8.46 -10.71
N SER A 256 -14.01 9.38 -11.66
CA SER A 256 -15.24 9.65 -12.42
C SER A 256 -15.38 8.80 -13.68
N HIS A 257 -14.27 8.45 -14.32
CA HIS A 257 -14.24 7.70 -15.59
C HIS A 257 -14.08 6.18 -15.40
N ALA A 258 -13.57 5.74 -14.24
CA ALA A 258 -13.58 4.33 -13.92
C ALA A 258 -15.05 3.85 -13.89
N SER A 259 -15.47 3.17 -14.96
CA SER A 259 -16.75 2.48 -14.96
C SER A 259 -16.69 1.38 -13.91
N ILE A 260 -17.23 1.64 -12.73
CA ILE A 260 -17.39 0.60 -11.70
C ILE A 260 -18.23 -0.50 -12.33
N ASP A 261 -17.67 -1.69 -12.48
CA ASP A 261 -18.42 -2.85 -12.94
C ASP A 261 -19.68 -2.96 -12.06
N VAL A 262 -20.83 -3.14 -12.72
CA VAL A 262 -22.14 -3.31 -12.06
C VAL A 262 -22.06 -4.36 -10.96
N ARG A 263 -21.20 -5.37 -11.13
CA ARG A 263 -20.93 -6.43 -10.16
C ARG A 263 -20.25 -5.91 -8.87
N VAL A 264 -19.35 -4.95 -8.98
CA VAL A 264 -18.71 -4.32 -7.81
C VAL A 264 -19.70 -3.45 -7.05
N ARG A 265 -20.58 -2.73 -7.76
CA ARG A 265 -21.69 -2.04 -7.12
C ARG A 265 -22.64 -3.01 -6.42
N GLN A 266 -22.98 -4.13 -7.04
CA GLN A 266 -23.81 -5.15 -6.40
C GLN A 266 -23.15 -5.70 -5.14
N ILE A 267 -21.84 -5.98 -5.16
CA ILE A 267 -21.09 -6.45 -3.97
C ILE A 267 -21.06 -5.39 -2.88
N ILE A 268 -20.85 -4.12 -3.23
CA ILE A 268 -20.90 -3.01 -2.27
C ILE A 268 -22.33 -2.84 -1.70
N ASP A 269 -23.34 -2.94 -2.56
CA ASP A 269 -24.75 -2.83 -2.17
C ASP A 269 -25.20 -4.05 -1.35
N GLU A 270 -24.74 -5.24 -1.67
CA GLU A 270 -24.94 -6.47 -0.87
C GLU A 270 -24.20 -6.38 0.47
N ALA A 271 -22.94 -5.96 0.50
CA ALA A 271 -22.20 -5.73 1.74
C ALA A 271 -22.86 -4.63 2.61
N ASN A 272 -23.40 -3.60 1.97
CA ASN A 272 -24.18 -2.56 2.65
C ASN A 272 -25.57 -3.05 3.07
N SER A 273 -26.16 -4.03 2.38
CA SER A 273 -27.48 -4.61 2.71
C SER A 273 -27.37 -5.74 3.74
N ASP A 274 -26.33 -6.56 3.70
CA ASP A 274 -26.03 -7.55 4.75
C ASP A 274 -25.62 -6.91 6.08
N SER A 275 -25.03 -5.72 6.02
CA SER A 275 -24.93 -4.81 7.16
C SER A 275 -26.33 -4.26 7.57
N GLY A 276 -27.39 -4.75 6.95
CA GLY A 276 -28.80 -4.37 7.17
C GLY A 276 -29.31 -4.48 8.62
N ASN A 277 -28.50 -5.06 9.50
CA ASN A 277 -28.62 -4.91 10.93
C ASN A 277 -27.70 -3.79 11.51
N ILE A 278 -26.82 -3.25 10.69
CA ILE A 278 -26.06 -2.03 10.95
C ILE A 278 -26.61 -1.00 9.97
N LYS A 279 -27.84 -0.53 10.19
CA LYS A 279 -28.33 0.66 9.51
C LYS A 279 -27.41 1.80 9.93
N ILE A 280 -26.50 2.18 9.05
CA ILE A 280 -25.85 3.49 9.07
C ILE A 280 -26.95 4.53 8.74
N LYS A 281 -27.93 4.61 9.60
CA LYS A 281 -28.80 5.78 9.73
C LYS A 281 -28.14 6.60 10.81
N ASN A 282 -27.45 7.68 10.40
CA ASN A 282 -26.74 8.61 11.26
C ASN A 282 -25.49 7.98 11.91
N GLY A 283 -24.32 8.31 11.47
CA GLY A 283 -22.97 7.85 11.85
C GLY A 283 -22.63 7.56 13.33
N PHE A 284 -23.60 7.32 14.15
CA PHE A 284 -23.51 7.13 15.61
C PHE A 284 -23.81 5.71 16.09
N GLU A 285 -24.45 4.85 15.30
CA GLU A 285 -24.86 3.51 15.79
C GLU A 285 -23.77 2.46 15.75
N ILE A 286 -22.63 2.73 15.11
CA ILE A 286 -21.53 1.76 14.99
C ILE A 286 -20.85 1.45 16.36
N TYR A 287 -20.97 2.34 17.35
CA TYR A 287 -20.25 2.21 18.63
C TYR A 287 -21.07 1.73 19.80
N THR A 288 -22.37 1.52 19.68
CA THR A 288 -23.23 1.21 20.84
C THR A 288 -23.52 -0.26 21.10
N ARG A 289 -23.15 -1.20 20.20
CA ARG A 289 -23.30 -2.64 20.45
C ARG A 289 -21.94 -3.34 20.56
N LYS A 290 -21.41 -3.28 21.76
CA LYS A 290 -20.11 -3.87 22.14
C LYS A 290 -20.07 -5.41 22.05
N ASN A 291 -21.18 -6.10 21.87
CA ASN A 291 -21.26 -7.56 21.96
C ASN A 291 -21.45 -8.32 20.65
N ASP A 292 -21.74 -7.64 19.53
CA ASP A 292 -21.97 -8.31 18.24
C ASP A 292 -20.76 -8.27 17.27
N LEU A 293 -19.67 -7.59 17.64
CA LEU A 293 -18.47 -7.47 16.80
C LEU A 293 -17.49 -8.66 16.96
N THR A 294 -17.75 -9.58 17.89
CA THR A 294 -16.87 -10.73 18.15
C THR A 294 -17.18 -11.96 17.29
N ASP A 295 -18.35 -12.06 16.68
CA ASP A 295 -18.79 -13.30 16.02
C ASP A 295 -18.97 -13.24 14.49
N LYS A 296 -18.82 -12.08 13.86
CA LYS A 296 -18.83 -12.01 12.39
C LYS A 296 -17.63 -11.20 11.92
N ASN A 297 -16.70 -11.90 11.29
CA ASN A 297 -15.62 -11.30 10.50
C ASN A 297 -16.22 -10.42 9.40
N LEU A 298 -16.51 -9.17 9.72
CA LEU A 298 -16.79 -8.12 8.74
C LEU A 298 -15.48 -7.80 8.02
N ASN A 299 -15.10 -8.66 7.09
CA ASN A 299 -14.09 -8.37 6.12
C ASN A 299 -14.69 -7.46 5.04
N VAL A 300 -14.84 -6.18 5.35
CA VAL A 300 -15.03 -5.16 4.32
C VAL A 300 -13.70 -5.01 3.58
N ARG A 301 -13.39 -5.96 2.72
CA ARG A 301 -12.33 -5.86 1.75
C ARG A 301 -12.97 -5.66 0.39
N LEU A 302 -12.62 -4.58 -0.28
CA LEU A 302 -12.91 -4.33 -1.70
C LEU A 302 -12.23 -5.34 -2.65
N SER A 303 -11.73 -6.46 -2.15
CA SER A 303 -11.12 -7.54 -2.92
C SER A 303 -12.02 -8.76 -2.91
N ASN A 304 -12.38 -9.22 -4.09
CA ASN A 304 -13.20 -10.39 -4.44
C ASN A 304 -12.61 -11.75 -4.00
N THR A 305 -11.91 -11.84 -2.87
CA THR A 305 -11.39 -13.11 -2.39
C THR A 305 -12.03 -13.46 -1.06
N ASP A 306 -12.98 -14.39 -1.08
CA ASP A 306 -13.49 -15.14 0.09
C ASP A 306 -12.39 -16.03 0.74
N GLU A 307 -11.13 -15.64 0.59
CA GLU A 307 -10.02 -16.39 1.14
C GLU A 307 -9.89 -16.11 2.63
N VAL A 308 -10.26 -17.10 3.42
CA VAL A 308 -10.04 -17.09 4.85
C VAL A 308 -8.54 -17.06 5.14
N MET A 309 -8.11 -16.07 5.93
CA MET A 309 -6.73 -15.94 6.38
C MET A 309 -6.60 -16.58 7.76
N ALA A 310 -5.71 -17.56 7.88
CA ALA A 310 -5.33 -18.11 9.16
C ALA A 310 -4.07 -17.42 9.69
N GLN A 311 -4.01 -17.23 10.99
CA GLN A 311 -2.81 -16.75 11.66
C GLN A 311 -1.92 -17.93 12.05
N ILE A 312 -0.67 -17.88 11.66
CA ILE A 312 0.34 -18.90 11.95
C ILE A 312 1.46 -18.26 12.77
N ALA A 313 1.79 -18.85 13.89
CA ALA A 313 3.00 -18.50 14.61
C ALA A 313 4.17 -19.35 14.15
N ILE A 314 5.31 -18.72 13.90
CA ILE A 314 6.56 -19.38 13.52
C ILE A 314 7.44 -19.43 14.77
N LEU A 315 7.55 -20.61 15.38
CA LEU A 315 8.28 -20.83 16.62
C LEU A 315 9.30 -21.96 16.44
N ASN A 316 10.37 -21.94 17.20
CA ASN A 316 11.28 -23.08 17.35
C ASN A 316 10.86 -23.96 18.54
N ASP A 317 11.45 -25.15 18.66
CA ASP A 317 11.07 -26.14 19.69
C ASP A 317 11.22 -25.61 21.13
N ALA A 318 12.25 -24.83 21.41
CA ALA A 318 12.47 -24.21 22.71
C ALA A 318 11.42 -23.13 23.03
N GLU A 319 10.97 -22.36 22.03
CA GLU A 319 9.90 -21.37 22.18
C GLU A 319 8.54 -22.06 22.42
N ILE A 320 8.34 -23.26 21.86
CA ILE A 320 7.11 -24.06 22.10
C ILE A 320 7.04 -24.60 23.51
N GLU A 321 8.17 -25.10 24.06
CA GLU A 321 8.25 -25.60 25.41
C GLU A 321 7.95 -24.51 26.47
N THR A 322 8.27 -23.24 26.16
CA THR A 322 7.99 -22.11 27.06
C THR A 322 6.53 -21.65 27.01
N LEU A 323 5.77 -21.94 25.97
CA LEU A 323 4.37 -21.50 25.79
C LEU A 323 3.40 -22.06 26.87
N GLY A 324 3.75 -23.15 27.54
CA GLY A 324 2.96 -23.75 28.63
C GLY A 324 3.07 -23.03 29.97
N GLN A 325 4.02 -22.11 30.11
CA GLN A 325 4.37 -21.43 31.38
C GLN A 325 4.04 -19.90 31.32
N SER A 326 3.30 -19.43 30.35
CA SER A 326 3.20 -18.07 29.84
C SER A 326 2.88 -16.98 30.85
N SER A 327 3.78 -15.99 30.90
CA SER A 327 3.57 -14.65 31.42
C SER A 327 3.02 -13.70 30.33
N GLU A 328 2.55 -12.50 30.69
CA GLU A 328 2.12 -11.49 29.72
C GLU A 328 3.21 -11.12 28.70
N SER A 329 4.49 -11.14 29.09
CA SER A 329 5.64 -10.90 28.21
C SER A 329 5.79 -11.95 27.12
N ASP A 330 5.40 -13.20 27.37
CA ASP A 330 5.46 -14.27 26.38
C ASP A 330 4.35 -14.12 25.34
N ILE A 331 3.20 -13.53 25.71
CA ILE A 331 2.11 -13.22 24.79
C ILE A 331 2.55 -12.15 23.78
N GLU A 332 3.27 -11.13 24.19
CA GLU A 332 3.79 -10.11 23.29
C GLU A 332 4.85 -10.68 22.35
N LEU A 333 5.78 -11.48 22.87
CA LEU A 333 6.78 -12.17 22.03
C LEU A 333 6.10 -13.05 20.99
N PHE A 334 5.05 -13.77 21.39
CA PHE A 334 4.28 -14.63 20.50
C PHE A 334 3.56 -13.82 19.39
N LYS A 335 2.89 -12.72 19.75
CA LYS A 335 2.24 -11.82 18.78
C LYS A 335 3.22 -11.33 17.71
N CYS A 336 4.46 -11.07 18.08
CA CYS A 336 5.51 -10.62 17.16
C CYS A 336 5.96 -11.70 16.15
N ARG A 337 5.66 -12.97 16.39
CA ARG A 337 6.02 -14.11 15.54
C ARG A 337 4.87 -14.56 14.62
N VAL A 338 3.70 -13.93 14.72
CA VAL A 338 2.51 -14.33 13.94
C VAL A 338 2.55 -13.76 12.53
N VAL A 339 2.17 -14.59 11.56
CA VAL A 339 2.03 -14.25 10.14
C VAL A 339 0.65 -14.69 9.66
N ALA A 340 -0.04 -13.83 8.91
CA ALA A 340 -1.28 -14.19 8.25
C ALA A 340 -1.00 -14.94 6.93
N VAL A 341 -1.52 -16.14 6.79
CA VAL A 341 -1.36 -17.00 5.60
C VAL A 341 -2.73 -17.45 5.10
N ARG A 342 -2.90 -17.57 3.79
CA ARG A 342 -4.14 -18.10 3.21
C ARG A 342 -4.40 -19.53 3.68
N GLU A 343 -5.60 -19.80 4.18
CA GLU A 343 -5.95 -21.13 4.72
C GLU A 343 -5.77 -22.24 3.67
N SER A 344 -6.04 -21.95 2.40
CA SER A 344 -5.82 -22.87 1.28
C SER A 344 -4.35 -23.33 1.14
N LYS A 345 -3.39 -22.51 1.55
CA LYS A 345 -1.96 -22.84 1.52
C LYS A 345 -1.49 -23.64 2.73
N ILE A 346 -2.23 -23.59 3.83
CA ILE A 346 -1.88 -24.32 5.07
C ILE A 346 -1.90 -25.83 4.86
N LYS A 347 -2.80 -26.32 4.04
CA LYS A 347 -2.94 -27.77 3.73
C LYS A 347 -1.65 -28.41 3.19
N ASN A 348 -0.73 -27.60 2.67
CA ASN A 348 0.54 -28.08 2.12
C ASN A 348 1.69 -28.11 3.16
N PHE A 349 1.47 -27.63 4.37
CA PHE A 349 2.48 -27.63 5.42
C PHE A 349 2.30 -28.88 6.31
N LYS A 350 3.34 -29.67 6.45
CA LYS A 350 3.29 -30.95 7.16
C LYS A 350 3.56 -30.84 8.68
N ASN A 351 4.05 -29.70 9.16
CA ASN A 351 4.56 -29.54 10.53
C ASN A 351 3.74 -28.52 11.33
N PHE A 352 2.43 -28.75 11.42
CA PHE A 352 1.59 -27.95 12.33
C PHE A 352 1.35 -28.69 13.63
N CYS A 353 1.55 -28.01 14.76
CA CYS A 353 0.97 -28.42 16.02
C CYS A 353 -0.11 -27.39 16.43
N ARG A 354 -1.13 -27.87 17.13
CA ARG A 354 -2.11 -27.03 17.81
C ARG A 354 -1.91 -27.21 19.30
N PRO A 355 -1.79 -26.13 20.07
CA PRO A 355 -1.83 -26.27 21.54
C PRO A 355 -3.15 -26.90 21.96
N GLU A 356 -3.11 -27.95 22.75
CA GLU A 356 -4.33 -28.64 23.21
C GLU A 356 -5.08 -27.80 24.24
N THR A 357 -4.40 -26.90 24.94
CA THR A 357 -4.96 -26.07 26.00
C THR A 357 -4.30 -24.70 26.07
N GLY A 358 -4.98 -23.74 26.69
CA GLY A 358 -4.44 -22.40 26.97
C GLY A 358 -4.97 -21.29 26.05
N ILE A 359 -4.42 -20.08 26.21
CA ILE A 359 -4.84 -18.86 25.48
C ILE A 359 -4.56 -18.91 23.97
N PHE A 360 -3.75 -19.84 23.52
CA PHE A 360 -3.36 -19.99 22.11
C PHE A 360 -4.05 -21.18 21.42
N LYS A 361 -5.09 -21.76 22.01
CA LYS A 361 -5.83 -22.93 21.47
C LYS A 361 -6.34 -22.73 20.02
N ASP A 362 -6.58 -21.49 19.62
CA ASP A 362 -7.09 -21.12 18.29
C ASP A 362 -5.99 -20.72 17.32
N VAL A 363 -4.71 -20.73 17.71
CA VAL A 363 -3.57 -20.36 16.89
C VAL A 363 -2.87 -21.60 16.36
N GLN A 364 -2.68 -21.63 15.04
CA GLN A 364 -1.88 -22.69 14.42
C GLN A 364 -0.39 -22.35 14.54
N ILE A 365 0.38 -23.25 15.14
CA ILE A 365 1.82 -23.09 15.33
C ILE A 365 2.54 -23.91 14.27
N TYR A 366 3.43 -23.28 13.54
CA TYR A 366 4.30 -23.92 12.57
C TYR A 366 5.70 -24.05 13.17
N THR A 367 6.16 -25.30 13.29
CA THR A 367 7.52 -25.60 13.72
C THR A 367 8.40 -25.83 12.52
N LYS A 368 9.41 -25.00 12.32
CA LYS A 368 10.48 -25.29 11.37
C LYS A 368 11.59 -25.96 12.16
N VAL A 369 11.81 -27.24 11.93
CA VAL A 369 13.08 -27.89 12.28
C VAL A 369 14.12 -27.21 11.38
N LEU A 370 15.03 -26.46 11.97
CA LEU A 370 16.18 -25.87 11.31
C LEU A 370 17.23 -26.95 11.06
#